data_30d002b11587e047872baa1ac5906c40
#
_entry.id   30d002b11587e047872baa1ac5906c40
#
_cell.length_a   1.000
_cell.length_b   1.000
_cell.length_c   1.000
_cell.angle_alpha   90.00
_cell.angle_beta   90.00
_cell.angle_gamma   90.00
#
_symmetry.space_group_name_H-M   'P 1'
#
loop_
_entity.id
_entity.type
_entity.pdbx_description
1 polymer ?
#
loop_
_entity_poly.entity_id
_entity_poly.type
_entity_poly.pdbx_seq_one_letter_code
_entity_poly.pdbx_strand_id
1 'polypeptide(L)'
;MLSPTTKQTAKLTTEQGVRSLYETRHIPASRRLSAWLLAAIFSLSLCVQQAWASPSERTVIPLGKAVGIKLFSDGVLVVGLAEGASPARSCGLREGDVITALDGEHVDSTEQVQSLLSDAAGEEMTLTVRRGAARVSLTAAARRSADGTWQLGAWIRDSMAGIGTLTYYDPATGQYGALGHGITDVDTAQLMPLASGSIMETTVKAVKKGVKGDPGELKGDFSVQRDVGTVTVNSDGGIFGTVADPDFLAGGTPVPVAAARQISTGPATILSTVSGSDTAEYTVEIVRLYGAEEPTRNMLLRITDPRLLSATGGIVQGMSGSPILQNGRIVGAVTHVLLNDPTRGYGIFIENMLDRAG
;
A
#
# COMPACT_ATOMS: atom_id res chain seq x y z
N MET A 1 -17.89 -63.14 89.68
CA MET A 1 -17.22 -62.47 90.84
C MET A 1 -16.82 -61.06 90.47
N LEU A 2 -17.32 -60.10 91.24
CA LEU A 2 -16.85 -58.77 91.48
C LEU A 2 -17.06 -57.81 90.31
N SER A 3 -17.94 -56.98 90.38
CA SER A 3 -18.47 -55.88 91.24
C SER A 3 -18.10 -54.48 90.66
N PRO A 4 -18.99 -53.56 90.78
CA PRO A 4 -19.05 -52.34 89.93
C PRO A 4 -18.43 -51.12 90.67
N THR A 5 -18.18 -50.11 90.05
CA THR A 5 -18.06 -48.69 90.38
C THR A 5 -17.15 -48.04 89.36
N THR A 6 -17.54 -47.07 88.61
CA THR A 6 -17.69 -45.69 88.92
C THR A 6 -18.23 -44.94 87.65
N LYS A 7 -19.50 -44.68 87.66
CA LYS A 7 -20.13 -43.66 86.87
C LYS A 7 -20.34 -42.45 87.78
N GLN A 8 -19.47 -41.48 87.69
CA GLN A 8 -19.75 -40.09 88.12
C GLN A 8 -18.41 -39.29 88.10
N THR A 9 -18.06 -38.74 87.03
CA THR A 9 -17.19 -37.54 86.94
C THR A 9 -16.79 -37.25 85.49
N ALA A 10 -17.79 -37.06 84.65
CA ALA A 10 -17.50 -36.59 83.25
C ALA A 10 -18.66 -35.72 82.70
N LYS A 11 -19.19 -34.82 83.51
CA LYS A 11 -20.32 -33.97 83.08
C LYS A 11 -20.16 -32.47 83.43
N LEU A 12 -18.98 -32.04 83.84
CA LEU A 12 -18.75 -30.64 84.27
C LEU A 12 -17.60 -29.90 83.59
N THR A 13 -17.05 -30.46 82.51
CA THR A 13 -15.92 -29.81 81.80
C THR A 13 -16.24 -29.43 80.33
N THR A 14 -17.47 -29.65 79.91
CA THR A 14 -17.81 -29.40 78.44
C THR A 14 -18.58 -28.13 78.21
N GLU A 15 -19.03 -27.39 79.22
CA GLU A 15 -19.77 -26.12 79.04
C GLU A 15 -18.94 -24.83 79.15
N GLN A 16 -17.68 -24.91 79.69
CA GLN A 16 -16.80 -23.75 79.79
C GLN A 16 -15.84 -23.60 78.54
N GLY A 17 -15.72 -24.64 77.68
CA GLY A 17 -14.79 -24.60 76.54
C GLY A 17 -15.41 -24.02 75.28
N VAL A 18 -16.71 -23.83 75.18
CA VAL A 18 -17.37 -23.42 73.90
C VAL A 18 -17.78 -21.93 73.90
N ARG A 19 -17.61 -21.21 75.00
CA ARG A 19 -17.93 -19.77 75.03
C ARG A 19 -16.79 -18.83 74.62
N SER A 20 -15.60 -19.30 74.29
CA SER A 20 -14.42 -18.46 73.97
C SER A 20 -14.13 -18.31 72.47
N LEU A 21 -14.93 -18.87 71.59
CA LEU A 21 -14.62 -18.85 70.15
C LEU A 21 -15.46 -17.88 69.30
N TYR A 22 -16.33 -17.11 69.92
CA TYR A 22 -17.14 -16.06 69.20
C TYR A 22 -16.97 -14.67 69.84
N GLU A 23 -15.75 -14.26 70.17
CA GLU A 23 -15.46 -12.83 70.30
C GLU A 23 -15.30 -12.25 68.88
N THR A 24 -16.38 -11.82 68.30
CA THR A 24 -16.35 -10.94 67.12
C THR A 24 -15.62 -9.67 67.51
N ARG A 25 -14.32 -9.59 67.16
CA ARG A 25 -13.57 -8.34 67.23
C ARG A 25 -14.30 -7.30 66.37
N HIS A 26 -15.05 -6.40 67.03
CA HIS A 26 -15.62 -5.21 66.40
C HIS A 26 -14.47 -4.35 65.86
N ILE A 27 -14.20 -4.45 64.54
CA ILE A 27 -13.28 -3.54 63.85
C ILE A 27 -13.94 -2.17 63.90
N PRO A 28 -13.34 -1.15 64.52
CA PRO A 28 -13.96 0.18 64.65
C PRO A 28 -14.26 0.75 63.24
N ALA A 29 -15.37 1.43 63.11
CA ALA A 29 -15.89 1.95 61.85
C ALA A 29 -14.87 2.78 61.08
N SER A 30 -13.96 3.48 61.77
CA SER A 30 -12.84 4.21 61.17
C SER A 30 -11.85 3.31 60.39
N ARG A 31 -11.58 2.09 60.88
CA ARG A 31 -10.70 1.15 60.15
C ARG A 31 -11.37 0.50 58.95
N ARG A 32 -12.68 0.33 58.95
CA ARG A 32 -13.48 -0.11 57.79
C ARG A 32 -13.50 0.97 56.70
N LEU A 33 -13.66 2.23 57.09
CA LEU A 33 -13.67 3.37 56.19
C LEU A 33 -12.30 3.53 55.49
N SER A 34 -11.20 3.38 56.26
CA SER A 34 -9.86 3.48 55.72
C SER A 34 -9.56 2.32 54.74
N ALA A 35 -10.04 1.10 55.02
CA ALA A 35 -9.85 -0.05 54.11
C ALA A 35 -10.61 0.13 52.81
N TRP A 36 -11.83 0.68 52.87
CA TRP A 36 -12.60 0.99 51.63
C TRP A 36 -12.00 2.12 50.83
N LEU A 37 -11.45 3.16 51.48
CA LEU A 37 -10.72 4.24 50.79
C LEU A 37 -9.44 3.75 50.12
N LEU A 38 -8.68 2.88 50.78
CA LEU A 38 -7.49 2.28 50.18
C LEU A 38 -7.82 1.35 49.01
N ALA A 39 -8.91 0.56 49.12
CA ALA A 39 -9.40 -0.28 48.04
C ALA A 39 -9.90 0.56 46.85
N ALA A 40 -10.57 1.67 47.10
CA ALA A 40 -11.02 2.61 46.05
C ALA A 40 -9.84 3.30 45.34
N ILE A 41 -8.81 3.73 46.09
CA ILE A 41 -7.59 4.34 45.54
C ILE A 41 -6.81 3.30 44.71
N PHE A 42 -6.73 2.06 45.17
CA PHE A 42 -6.06 0.96 44.46
C PHE A 42 -6.80 0.57 43.20
N SER A 43 -8.14 0.53 43.24
CA SER A 43 -8.98 0.30 42.03
C SER A 43 -8.88 1.45 41.04
N LEU A 44 -8.84 2.70 41.52
CA LEU A 44 -8.66 3.87 40.66
C LEU A 44 -7.28 3.90 40.01
N SER A 45 -6.22 3.48 40.73
CA SER A 45 -4.86 3.38 40.19
C SER A 45 -4.73 2.28 39.13
N LEU A 46 -5.44 1.15 39.28
CA LEU A 46 -5.53 0.11 38.25
C LEU A 46 -6.29 0.57 37.00
N CYS A 47 -7.38 1.32 37.16
CA CYS A 47 -8.11 1.89 36.02
C CYS A 47 -7.29 2.94 35.26
N VAL A 48 -6.48 3.74 35.96
CA VAL A 48 -5.59 4.73 35.32
C VAL A 48 -4.45 4.04 34.55
N GLN A 49 -3.94 2.92 35.01
CA GLN A 49 -2.93 2.16 34.25
C GLN A 49 -3.48 1.51 32.98
N GLN A 50 -4.74 1.12 32.93
CA GLN A 50 -5.36 0.62 31.69
C GLN A 50 -5.68 1.74 30.68
N ALA A 51 -5.86 2.99 31.12
CA ALA A 51 -6.09 4.12 30.24
C ALA A 51 -4.81 4.60 29.49
N TRP A 52 -3.64 4.08 29.83
CA TRP A 52 -2.36 4.38 29.21
C TRP A 52 -1.80 3.21 28.39
N ALA A 53 -2.63 2.22 28.04
CA ALA A 53 -2.27 1.33 26.95
C ALA A 53 -2.20 2.20 25.68
N SER A 54 -1.00 2.64 25.33
CA SER A 54 -0.76 3.25 24.02
C SER A 54 -1.37 2.32 22.97
N PRO A 55 -2.18 2.81 22.02
CA PRO A 55 -2.65 1.96 20.95
C PRO A 55 -1.42 1.24 20.39
N SER A 56 -1.52 -0.07 20.18
CA SER A 56 -0.42 -0.87 19.66
C SER A 56 0.09 -0.18 18.39
N GLU A 57 1.33 0.25 18.43
CA GLU A 57 1.92 0.98 17.31
C GLU A 57 1.85 0.07 16.07
N ARG A 58 1.22 0.55 14.98
CA ARG A 58 1.13 -0.22 13.74
C ARG A 58 2.53 -0.58 13.27
N THR A 59 2.75 -1.85 12.96
CA THR A 59 4.01 -2.34 12.43
C THR A 59 3.79 -2.93 11.05
N VAL A 60 4.76 -2.76 10.17
CA VAL A 60 4.78 -3.39 8.84
C VAL A 60 6.19 -3.90 8.55
N ILE A 61 6.32 -4.82 7.61
CA ILE A 61 7.60 -5.32 7.13
C ILE A 61 8.03 -4.48 5.92
N PRO A 62 9.10 -3.66 6.01
CA PRO A 62 9.65 -2.96 4.85
C PRO A 62 10.31 -3.96 3.91
N LEU A 63 10.09 -3.82 2.60
CA LEU A 63 10.50 -4.82 1.62
C LEU A 63 11.66 -4.34 0.72
N GLY A 64 11.46 -3.31 -0.10
CA GLY A 64 12.47 -2.85 -1.07
C GLY A 64 12.70 -3.81 -2.25
N LYS A 65 11.83 -4.83 -2.40
CA LYS A 65 11.95 -5.88 -3.41
C LYS A 65 11.38 -5.41 -4.74
N ALA A 66 12.17 -5.54 -5.82
CA ALA A 66 11.69 -5.26 -7.17
C ALA A 66 10.66 -6.32 -7.61
N VAL A 67 9.59 -5.87 -8.25
CA VAL A 67 8.53 -6.72 -8.81
C VAL A 67 8.13 -6.23 -10.20
N GLY A 68 7.73 -7.16 -11.06
CA GLY A 68 6.94 -6.86 -12.24
C GLY A 68 5.51 -6.53 -11.82
N ILE A 69 4.92 -5.55 -12.46
CA ILE A 69 3.55 -5.12 -12.21
C ILE A 69 2.83 -5.13 -13.53
N LYS A 70 1.64 -5.73 -13.58
CA LYS A 70 0.76 -5.72 -14.73
C LYS A 70 -0.63 -5.28 -14.30
N LEU A 71 -1.18 -4.29 -14.98
CA LEU A 71 -2.55 -3.81 -14.79
C LEU A 71 -3.34 -3.98 -16.07
N PHE A 72 -4.61 -4.34 -15.93
CA PHE A 72 -5.62 -4.31 -16.98
C PHE A 72 -6.67 -3.26 -16.64
N SER A 73 -7.05 -2.49 -17.65
CA SER A 73 -7.99 -1.38 -17.50
C SER A 73 -9.45 -1.86 -17.44
N ASP A 74 -10.26 -1.16 -16.67
CA ASP A 74 -11.72 -1.22 -16.75
C ASP A 74 -12.19 -0.33 -17.91
N GLY A 75 -12.30 -0.90 -19.10
CA GLY A 75 -12.48 -0.20 -20.36
C GLY A 75 -11.16 0.10 -21.06
N VAL A 76 -11.23 0.73 -22.23
CA VAL A 76 -10.08 0.99 -23.10
C VAL A 76 -9.77 2.49 -23.12
N LEU A 77 -8.59 2.87 -22.62
CA LEU A 77 -8.15 4.27 -22.51
C LEU A 77 -7.75 4.83 -23.89
N VAL A 78 -8.30 5.97 -24.27
CA VAL A 78 -7.90 6.73 -25.45
C VAL A 78 -6.64 7.54 -25.12
N VAL A 79 -5.52 7.15 -25.70
CA VAL A 79 -4.21 7.78 -25.45
C VAL A 79 -3.80 8.77 -26.53
N GLY A 80 -4.52 8.80 -27.65
CA GLY A 80 -4.27 9.74 -28.72
C GLY A 80 -5.33 9.67 -29.81
N LEU A 81 -5.38 10.69 -30.67
CA LEU A 81 -6.27 10.75 -31.82
C LEU A 81 -5.47 11.04 -33.08
N ALA A 82 -5.79 10.33 -34.17
CA ALA A 82 -5.18 10.53 -35.47
C ALA A 82 -5.24 12.00 -35.92
N GLU A 83 -4.22 12.47 -36.59
CA GLU A 83 -4.20 13.81 -37.17
C GLU A 83 -5.24 13.96 -38.29
N GLY A 84 -5.78 15.17 -38.45
CA GLY A 84 -6.79 15.46 -39.43
C GLY A 84 -8.19 14.93 -39.08
N ALA A 85 -9.05 14.79 -40.09
CA ALA A 85 -10.42 14.34 -39.93
C ALA A 85 -10.49 12.82 -39.72
N SER A 86 -10.92 12.38 -38.55
CA SER A 86 -11.13 10.98 -38.19
C SER A 86 -12.52 10.78 -37.55
N PRO A 87 -13.11 9.58 -37.62
CA PRO A 87 -14.36 9.27 -36.92
C PRO A 87 -14.33 9.66 -35.45
N ALA A 88 -13.23 9.33 -34.75
CA ALA A 88 -13.02 9.65 -33.36
C ALA A 88 -13.12 11.16 -33.07
N ARG A 89 -12.44 12.01 -33.86
CA ARG A 89 -12.54 13.48 -33.71
C ARG A 89 -13.93 13.99 -34.03
N SER A 90 -14.52 13.46 -35.09
CA SER A 90 -15.85 13.92 -35.58
C SER A 90 -16.96 13.62 -34.58
N CYS A 91 -16.90 12.50 -33.87
CA CYS A 91 -17.87 12.17 -32.84
C CYS A 91 -17.60 12.83 -31.46
N GLY A 92 -16.47 13.54 -31.32
CA GLY A 92 -16.09 14.22 -30.08
C GLY A 92 -15.40 13.36 -29.03
N LEU A 93 -14.83 12.24 -29.44
CA LEU A 93 -13.91 11.44 -28.61
C LEU A 93 -12.66 12.26 -28.26
N ARG A 94 -12.10 12.11 -27.10
CA ARG A 94 -10.97 12.88 -26.58
C ARG A 94 -9.91 12.00 -25.98
N GLU A 95 -8.69 12.46 -25.98
CA GLU A 95 -7.62 11.87 -25.16
C GLU A 95 -8.03 11.88 -23.70
N GLY A 96 -7.78 10.75 -23.00
CA GLY A 96 -8.21 10.54 -21.64
C GLY A 96 -9.63 10.01 -21.47
N ASP A 97 -10.42 9.86 -22.54
CA ASP A 97 -11.67 9.12 -22.46
C ASP A 97 -11.39 7.62 -22.27
N VAL A 98 -12.25 6.96 -21.51
CA VAL A 98 -12.22 5.49 -21.38
C VAL A 98 -13.46 4.92 -22.05
N ILE A 99 -13.28 4.22 -23.17
CA ILE A 99 -14.37 3.52 -23.86
C ILE A 99 -14.73 2.29 -23.02
N THR A 100 -15.97 2.23 -22.55
CA THR A 100 -16.46 1.15 -21.69
C THR A 100 -17.47 0.22 -22.38
N ALA A 101 -18.07 0.67 -23.48
CA ALA A 101 -18.95 -0.16 -24.29
C ALA A 101 -19.08 0.35 -25.72
N LEU A 102 -19.34 -0.55 -26.68
CA LEU A 102 -19.73 -0.29 -28.05
C LEU A 102 -21.09 -0.95 -28.29
N ASP A 103 -22.09 -0.20 -28.76
CA ASP A 103 -23.49 -0.62 -28.95
C ASP A 103 -24.07 -1.37 -27.73
N GLY A 104 -23.66 -0.95 -26.52
CA GLY A 104 -24.09 -1.54 -25.26
C GLY A 104 -23.30 -2.79 -24.86
N GLU A 105 -22.46 -3.34 -25.69
CA GLU A 105 -21.55 -4.45 -25.35
C GLU A 105 -20.32 -3.89 -24.62
N HIS A 106 -20.05 -4.41 -23.44
CA HIS A 106 -18.90 -4.01 -22.60
C HIS A 106 -17.59 -4.38 -23.30
N VAL A 107 -16.61 -3.46 -23.24
CA VAL A 107 -15.28 -3.68 -23.77
C VAL A 107 -14.23 -3.35 -22.71
N ASP A 108 -13.22 -4.21 -22.57
CA ASP A 108 -12.08 -4.06 -21.69
C ASP A 108 -10.73 -4.37 -22.38
N SER A 109 -10.76 -4.75 -23.67
CA SER A 109 -9.55 -5.02 -24.44
C SER A 109 -9.59 -4.36 -25.82
N THR A 110 -8.41 -4.06 -26.35
CA THR A 110 -8.21 -3.52 -27.70
C THR A 110 -8.68 -4.47 -28.77
N GLU A 111 -8.56 -5.79 -28.55
CA GLU A 111 -9.02 -6.82 -29.45
C GLU A 111 -10.56 -6.86 -29.56
N GLN A 112 -11.26 -6.69 -28.43
CA GLN A 112 -12.75 -6.62 -28.44
C GLN A 112 -13.22 -5.38 -29.23
N VAL A 113 -12.61 -4.21 -28.99
CA VAL A 113 -12.91 -3.00 -29.76
C VAL A 113 -12.71 -3.25 -31.26
N GLN A 114 -11.57 -3.85 -31.62
CA GLN A 114 -11.28 -4.13 -33.05
C GLN A 114 -12.27 -5.12 -33.67
N SER A 115 -12.69 -6.15 -32.91
CA SER A 115 -13.71 -7.13 -33.36
C SER A 115 -15.04 -6.42 -33.65
N LEU A 116 -15.55 -5.64 -32.70
CA LEU A 116 -16.84 -4.93 -32.84
C LEU A 116 -16.82 -3.91 -33.98
N LEU A 117 -15.72 -3.19 -34.18
CA LEU A 117 -15.56 -2.27 -35.32
C LEU A 117 -15.59 -3.04 -36.64
N SER A 118 -15.03 -4.24 -36.67
CA SER A 118 -15.01 -5.09 -37.86
C SER A 118 -16.39 -5.66 -38.18
N ASP A 119 -17.14 -6.07 -37.14
CA ASP A 119 -18.49 -6.59 -37.29
C ASP A 119 -19.50 -5.52 -37.75
N ALA A 120 -19.35 -4.29 -37.24
CA ALA A 120 -20.15 -3.14 -37.66
C ALA A 120 -19.87 -2.69 -39.11
N ALA A 121 -18.69 -3.05 -39.64
CA ALA A 121 -18.33 -2.85 -41.05
C ALA A 121 -18.57 -1.41 -41.61
N GLY A 122 -18.43 -0.41 -40.71
CA GLY A 122 -18.60 1.01 -41.03
C GLY A 122 -20.02 1.56 -40.81
N GLU A 123 -20.92 0.77 -40.28
CA GLU A 123 -22.21 1.25 -39.76
C GLU A 123 -22.01 2.18 -38.56
N GLU A 124 -22.98 3.06 -38.32
CA GLU A 124 -22.97 3.89 -37.10
C GLU A 124 -23.13 3.02 -35.84
N MET A 125 -22.28 3.29 -34.87
CA MET A 125 -22.33 2.62 -33.56
C MET A 125 -22.24 3.63 -32.41
N THR A 126 -22.80 3.24 -31.27
CA THR A 126 -22.80 4.05 -30.07
C THR A 126 -21.60 3.67 -29.18
N LEU A 127 -20.72 4.65 -28.92
CA LEU A 127 -19.63 4.50 -27.95
C LEU A 127 -20.10 5.02 -26.58
N THR A 128 -20.07 4.19 -25.57
CA THR A 128 -20.21 4.64 -24.18
C THR A 128 -18.82 4.93 -23.62
N VAL A 129 -18.59 6.17 -23.21
CA VAL A 129 -17.29 6.63 -22.71
C VAL A 129 -17.42 7.16 -21.29
N ARG A 130 -16.43 6.89 -20.46
CA ARG A 130 -16.22 7.56 -19.18
C ARG A 130 -15.21 8.68 -19.40
N ARG A 131 -15.66 9.92 -19.13
CA ARG A 131 -14.87 11.16 -19.23
C ARG A 131 -14.78 11.80 -17.86
N GLY A 132 -13.68 11.56 -17.15
CA GLY A 132 -13.59 11.85 -15.72
C GLY A 132 -14.67 11.08 -14.93
N ALA A 133 -15.51 11.78 -14.18
CA ALA A 133 -16.65 11.19 -13.47
C ALA A 133 -17.94 11.05 -14.32
N ALA A 134 -17.96 11.64 -15.53
CA ALA A 134 -19.16 11.64 -16.36
C ALA A 134 -19.20 10.46 -17.33
N ARG A 135 -20.39 9.90 -17.56
CA ARG A 135 -20.67 8.96 -18.65
C ARG A 135 -21.20 9.72 -19.86
N VAL A 136 -20.60 9.55 -21.01
CA VAL A 136 -20.93 10.22 -22.25
C VAL A 136 -21.26 9.18 -23.32
N SER A 137 -22.31 9.42 -24.13
CA SER A 137 -22.64 8.63 -25.30
C SER A 137 -22.23 9.40 -26.53
N LEU A 138 -21.46 8.77 -27.41
CA LEU A 138 -21.00 9.33 -28.69
C LEU A 138 -21.42 8.38 -29.81
N THR A 139 -21.69 8.92 -31.02
CA THR A 139 -22.01 8.11 -32.21
C THR A 139 -20.90 8.26 -33.23
N ALA A 140 -20.37 7.16 -33.74
CA ALA A 140 -19.32 7.13 -34.74
C ALA A 140 -19.50 5.96 -35.72
N ALA A 141 -19.09 6.20 -36.97
CA ALA A 141 -18.94 5.13 -37.95
C ALA A 141 -17.45 4.93 -38.27
N ALA A 142 -16.95 3.71 -38.11
CA ALA A 142 -15.56 3.39 -38.41
C ALA A 142 -15.25 3.60 -39.88
N ARG A 143 -14.01 3.98 -40.20
CA ARG A 143 -13.52 4.06 -41.60
C ARG A 143 -12.57 2.91 -41.87
N ARG A 144 -12.64 2.41 -43.10
CA ARG A 144 -11.70 1.42 -43.58
C ARG A 144 -10.37 2.07 -43.91
N SER A 145 -9.30 1.59 -43.33
CA SER A 145 -7.93 2.02 -43.57
C SER A 145 -7.37 1.40 -44.88
N ALA A 146 -6.17 1.80 -45.27
CA ALA A 146 -5.52 1.33 -46.51
C ALA A 146 -5.19 -0.18 -46.47
N ASP A 147 -4.93 -0.73 -45.26
CA ASP A 147 -4.69 -2.15 -45.03
C ASP A 147 -5.99 -2.97 -44.92
N GLY A 148 -7.15 -2.31 -45.01
CA GLY A 148 -8.46 -2.96 -44.98
C GLY A 148 -9.09 -3.11 -43.61
N THR A 149 -8.43 -2.64 -42.53
CA THR A 149 -8.98 -2.67 -41.16
C THR A 149 -9.97 -1.55 -40.92
N TRP A 150 -11.00 -1.80 -40.08
CA TRP A 150 -11.94 -0.77 -39.66
C TRP A 150 -11.39 -0.04 -38.44
N GLN A 151 -11.35 1.30 -38.47
CA GLN A 151 -10.71 2.14 -37.49
C GLN A 151 -11.55 3.38 -37.16
N LEU A 152 -11.51 3.79 -35.89
CA LEU A 152 -12.03 5.08 -35.41
C LEU A 152 -11.00 6.22 -35.62
N GLY A 153 -9.72 5.87 -35.73
CA GLY A 153 -8.63 6.85 -35.74
C GLY A 153 -8.31 7.36 -34.32
N ALA A 154 -8.31 6.46 -33.38
CA ALA A 154 -7.85 6.66 -32.00
C ALA A 154 -6.79 5.62 -31.65
N TRP A 155 -5.78 6.01 -30.92
CA TRP A 155 -4.86 5.09 -30.23
C TRP A 155 -5.45 4.77 -28.88
N ILE A 156 -5.51 3.49 -28.56
CA ILE A 156 -6.18 2.98 -27.38
C ILE A 156 -5.26 2.03 -26.62
N ARG A 157 -5.44 1.98 -25.31
CA ARG A 157 -4.64 1.15 -24.38
C ARG A 157 -5.54 0.49 -23.34
N ASP A 158 -5.35 -0.80 -23.14
CA ASP A 158 -6.12 -1.63 -22.20
C ASP A 158 -5.27 -2.19 -21.05
N SER A 159 -3.96 -2.13 -21.15
CA SER A 159 -3.07 -2.70 -20.16
C SER A 159 -1.76 -1.92 -20.04
N MET A 160 -1.11 -2.06 -18.89
CA MET A 160 0.21 -1.50 -18.62
C MET A 160 1.04 -2.52 -17.84
N ALA A 161 2.34 -2.58 -18.14
CA ALA A 161 3.30 -3.38 -17.40
C ALA A 161 4.60 -2.61 -17.18
N GLY A 162 5.28 -2.90 -16.06
CA GLY A 162 6.54 -2.27 -15.72
C GLY A 162 7.19 -2.87 -14.48
N ILE A 163 8.38 -2.37 -14.13
CA ILE A 163 9.06 -2.71 -12.88
C ILE A 163 8.73 -1.64 -11.84
N GLY A 164 8.46 -2.10 -10.61
CA GLY A 164 8.30 -1.27 -9.44
C GLY A 164 8.92 -1.91 -8.22
N THR A 165 8.82 -1.26 -7.08
CA THR A 165 9.33 -1.76 -5.80
C THR A 165 8.21 -1.88 -4.78
N LEU A 166 8.15 -3.05 -4.10
CA LEU A 166 7.29 -3.27 -2.95
C LEU A 166 7.79 -2.44 -1.77
N THR A 167 6.93 -1.63 -1.20
CA THR A 167 7.27 -0.76 -0.07
C THR A 167 7.18 -1.50 1.25
N TYR A 168 6.03 -2.10 1.51
CA TYR A 168 5.78 -2.82 2.75
C TYR A 168 4.83 -3.99 2.56
N TYR A 169 4.88 -4.90 3.51
CA TYR A 169 3.87 -5.92 3.75
C TYR A 169 3.33 -5.76 5.17
N ASP A 170 2.02 -5.77 5.31
CA ASP A 170 1.33 -5.73 6.60
C ASP A 170 0.87 -7.15 6.97
N PRO A 171 1.54 -7.83 7.91
CA PRO A 171 1.19 -9.20 8.27
C PRO A 171 -0.15 -9.30 9.03
N ALA A 172 -0.67 -8.19 9.56
CA ALA A 172 -1.96 -8.17 10.24
C ALA A 172 -3.14 -8.24 9.25
N THR A 173 -2.97 -7.70 8.03
CA THR A 173 -4.01 -7.63 7.01
C THR A 173 -3.73 -8.53 5.79
N GLY A 174 -2.49 -9.00 5.61
CA GLY A 174 -2.04 -9.71 4.42
C GLY A 174 -1.88 -8.80 3.20
N GLN A 175 -1.96 -7.48 3.38
CA GLN A 175 -1.85 -6.50 2.31
C GLN A 175 -0.41 -6.02 2.12
N TYR A 176 -0.09 -5.64 0.89
CA TYR A 176 1.12 -4.93 0.55
C TYR A 176 0.82 -3.55 -0.03
N GLY A 177 1.79 -2.65 0.07
CA GLY A 177 1.82 -1.39 -0.68
C GLY A 177 3.09 -1.29 -1.50
N ALA A 178 3.01 -0.65 -2.68
CA ALA A 178 4.12 -0.46 -3.60
C ALA A 178 4.09 0.90 -4.30
N LEU A 179 5.20 1.30 -4.91
CA LEU A 179 5.41 2.48 -5.74
C LEU A 179 5.35 3.84 -5.02
N GLY A 180 4.43 4.05 -4.06
CA GLY A 180 4.19 5.36 -3.46
C GLY A 180 3.56 6.40 -4.40
N HIS A 181 3.14 5.99 -5.59
CA HIS A 181 2.36 6.75 -6.58
C HIS A 181 1.54 5.79 -7.43
N GLY A 182 0.48 6.29 -8.05
CA GLY A 182 -0.33 5.51 -8.97
C GLY A 182 0.38 5.21 -10.29
N ILE A 183 -0.10 4.15 -10.95
CA ILE A 183 0.29 3.86 -12.32
C ILE A 183 -0.58 4.73 -13.22
N THR A 184 0.06 5.65 -13.94
CA THR A 184 -0.56 6.60 -14.85
C THR A 184 -0.11 6.31 -16.27
N ASP A 185 -0.99 6.57 -17.22
CA ASP A 185 -0.66 6.55 -18.63
C ASP A 185 0.32 7.68 -18.98
N VAL A 186 1.36 7.36 -19.74
CA VAL A 186 2.46 8.30 -20.02
C VAL A 186 2.06 9.41 -21.01
N ASP A 187 1.07 9.16 -21.86
CA ASP A 187 0.63 10.10 -22.90
C ASP A 187 -0.40 11.08 -22.35
N THR A 188 -1.32 10.59 -21.51
CA THR A 188 -2.43 11.39 -20.96
C THR A 188 -2.19 11.86 -19.51
N ALA A 189 -1.19 11.32 -18.83
CA ALA A 189 -0.92 11.51 -17.39
C ALA A 189 -2.11 11.15 -16.47
N GLN A 190 -3.10 10.41 -16.98
CA GLN A 190 -4.24 9.97 -16.20
C GLN A 190 -3.93 8.66 -15.45
N LEU A 191 -4.51 8.54 -14.26
CA LEU A 191 -4.46 7.31 -13.50
C LEU A 191 -5.13 6.18 -14.31
N MET A 192 -4.40 5.06 -14.50
CA MET A 192 -4.92 3.90 -15.23
C MET A 192 -6.12 3.32 -14.49
N PRO A 193 -7.30 3.24 -15.13
CA PRO A 193 -8.45 2.54 -14.55
C PRO A 193 -8.09 1.08 -14.27
N LEU A 194 -8.49 0.57 -13.12
CA LEU A 194 -8.13 -0.80 -12.70
C LEU A 194 -9.34 -1.73 -12.79
N ALA A 195 -9.30 -2.72 -13.68
CA ALA A 195 -10.18 -3.88 -13.65
C ALA A 195 -9.54 -5.02 -12.84
N SER A 196 -8.27 -5.30 -13.13
CA SER A 196 -7.50 -6.31 -12.46
C SER A 196 -6.00 -6.01 -12.58
N GLY A 197 -5.20 -6.63 -11.74
CA GLY A 197 -3.75 -6.52 -11.84
C GLY A 197 -3.05 -7.56 -10.99
N SER A 198 -1.78 -7.77 -11.30
CA SER A 198 -0.93 -8.69 -10.57
C SER A 198 0.47 -8.12 -10.37
N ILE A 199 1.14 -8.63 -9.34
CA ILE A 199 2.59 -8.50 -9.15
C ILE A 199 3.25 -9.83 -9.44
N MET A 200 4.43 -9.76 -10.08
CA MET A 200 5.18 -10.91 -10.55
C MET A 200 6.60 -10.87 -10.00
N GLU A 201 7.18 -12.04 -9.80
CA GLU A 201 8.58 -12.12 -9.45
C GLU A 201 9.46 -11.54 -10.57
N THR A 202 10.47 -10.77 -10.19
CA THR A 202 11.34 -10.04 -11.12
C THR A 202 12.78 -10.17 -10.71
N THR A 203 13.65 -10.31 -11.72
CA THR A 203 15.09 -10.23 -11.57
C THR A 203 15.62 -9.03 -12.34
N VAL A 204 16.30 -8.11 -11.66
CA VAL A 204 16.95 -6.95 -12.28
C VAL A 204 18.20 -7.41 -13.02
N LYS A 205 18.21 -7.30 -14.34
CA LYS A 205 19.29 -7.75 -15.23
C LYS A 205 20.28 -6.65 -15.57
N ALA A 206 19.81 -5.42 -15.67
CA ALA A 206 20.63 -4.27 -16.03
C ALA A 206 20.04 -2.98 -15.47
N VAL A 207 20.86 -1.95 -15.42
CA VAL A 207 20.47 -0.59 -15.07
C VAL A 207 20.90 0.36 -16.17
N LYS A 208 19.93 1.11 -16.72
CA LYS A 208 20.23 2.33 -17.45
C LYS A 208 20.44 3.42 -16.40
N LYS A 209 21.67 3.95 -16.30
CA LYS A 209 21.97 4.96 -15.28
C LYS A 209 21.22 6.25 -15.55
N GLY A 210 20.75 6.88 -14.46
CA GLY A 210 20.19 8.21 -14.49
C GLY A 210 21.27 9.26 -14.76
N VAL A 211 20.99 10.18 -15.65
CA VAL A 211 21.79 11.36 -15.94
C VAL A 211 20.88 12.58 -16.04
N LYS A 212 21.45 13.78 -15.96
CA LYS A 212 20.65 15.01 -16.05
C LYS A 212 19.84 15.01 -17.36
N GLY A 213 18.51 15.12 -17.21
CA GLY A 213 17.55 15.10 -18.33
C GLY A 213 17.04 13.70 -18.73
N ASP A 214 17.65 12.63 -18.21
CA ASP A 214 17.22 11.25 -18.45
C ASP A 214 17.24 10.49 -17.11
N PRO A 215 16.09 10.08 -16.56
CA PRO A 215 16.00 9.51 -15.23
C PRO A 215 16.62 8.10 -15.12
N GLY A 216 16.92 7.44 -16.24
CA GLY A 216 17.36 6.05 -16.26
C GLY A 216 16.26 5.06 -15.82
N GLU A 217 16.57 3.77 -15.83
CA GLU A 217 15.60 2.72 -15.47
C GLU A 217 16.26 1.41 -15.04
N LEU A 218 15.56 0.65 -14.19
CA LEU A 218 15.86 -0.77 -13.93
C LEU A 218 15.28 -1.60 -15.07
N LYS A 219 16.10 -2.48 -15.65
CA LYS A 219 15.68 -3.44 -16.68
C LYS A 219 15.73 -4.85 -16.12
N GLY A 220 14.68 -5.61 -16.30
CA GLY A 220 14.61 -6.97 -15.78
C GLY A 220 13.64 -7.84 -16.54
N ASP A 221 13.68 -9.12 -16.21
CA ASP A 221 12.76 -10.12 -16.73
C ASP A 221 11.68 -10.41 -15.69
N PHE A 222 10.44 -10.49 -16.13
CA PHE A 222 9.31 -10.89 -15.31
C PHE A 222 9.02 -12.37 -15.51
N SER A 223 8.75 -13.07 -14.44
CA SER A 223 8.17 -14.40 -14.52
C SER A 223 6.67 -14.29 -14.82
N VAL A 224 6.30 -14.15 -16.10
CA VAL A 224 4.89 -14.05 -16.53
C VAL A 224 4.06 -15.29 -16.22
N GLN A 225 4.69 -16.37 -15.75
CA GLN A 225 4.03 -17.63 -15.41
C GLN A 225 3.62 -17.74 -13.95
N ARG A 226 4.06 -16.78 -13.08
CA ARG A 226 3.80 -16.84 -11.65
C ARG A 226 3.47 -15.47 -11.10
N ASP A 227 2.19 -15.23 -10.88
CA ASP A 227 1.72 -14.12 -10.07
C ASP A 227 2.00 -14.41 -8.60
N VAL A 228 2.64 -13.48 -7.90
CA VAL A 228 2.95 -13.58 -6.46
C VAL A 228 1.97 -12.79 -5.61
N GLY A 229 1.10 -12.01 -6.24
CA GLY A 229 0.02 -11.27 -5.60
C GLY A 229 -0.89 -10.56 -6.60
N THR A 230 -2.01 -10.07 -6.11
CA THR A 230 -3.00 -9.31 -6.87
C THR A 230 -2.89 -7.82 -6.58
N VAL A 231 -3.22 -6.96 -7.55
CA VAL A 231 -3.42 -5.53 -7.35
C VAL A 231 -4.93 -5.27 -7.27
N THR A 232 -5.38 -4.68 -6.17
CA THR A 232 -6.80 -4.36 -5.92
C THR A 232 -7.09 -2.87 -5.93
N VAL A 233 -6.05 -2.03 -5.74
CA VAL A 233 -6.16 -0.57 -5.74
C VAL A 233 -5.02 0.04 -6.53
N ASN A 234 -5.35 0.97 -7.43
CA ASN A 234 -4.42 1.91 -8.08
C ASN A 234 -4.85 3.31 -7.70
N SER A 235 -4.07 4.00 -6.88
CA SER A 235 -4.38 5.34 -6.37
C SER A 235 -3.18 6.28 -6.52
N ASP A 236 -3.38 7.57 -6.27
CA ASP A 236 -2.30 8.57 -6.31
C ASP A 236 -1.17 8.31 -5.29
N GLY A 237 -1.46 7.60 -4.20
CA GLY A 237 -0.49 7.25 -3.15
C GLY A 237 0.20 5.91 -3.34
N GLY A 238 -0.15 5.13 -4.35
CA GLY A 238 0.46 3.83 -4.62
C GLY A 238 -0.48 2.80 -5.22
N ILE A 239 0.06 1.61 -5.42
CA ILE A 239 -0.72 0.41 -5.70
C ILE A 239 -0.75 -0.47 -4.45
N PHE A 240 -1.90 -1.12 -4.22
CA PHE A 240 -2.12 -1.98 -3.06
C PHE A 240 -2.81 -3.27 -3.49
N GLY A 241 -2.63 -4.30 -2.69
CA GLY A 241 -3.23 -5.59 -2.97
C GLY A 241 -2.84 -6.64 -1.94
N THR A 242 -3.08 -7.89 -2.26
CA THR A 242 -2.80 -9.03 -1.38
C THR A 242 -1.73 -9.93 -1.98
N VAL A 243 -0.95 -10.56 -1.11
CA VAL A 243 0.08 -11.52 -1.50
C VAL A 243 -0.53 -12.90 -1.58
N ALA A 244 -0.33 -13.57 -2.72
CA ALA A 244 -0.79 -14.95 -2.93
C ALA A 244 0.20 -15.97 -2.36
N ASP A 245 1.49 -15.62 -2.32
CA ASP A 245 2.59 -16.46 -1.85
C ASP A 245 3.33 -15.76 -0.71
N PRO A 246 3.00 -16.01 0.57
CA PRO A 246 3.68 -15.41 1.71
C PRO A 246 5.18 -15.71 1.77
N ASP A 247 5.63 -16.85 1.23
CA ASP A 247 7.04 -17.24 1.22
C ASP A 247 7.87 -16.31 0.32
N PHE A 248 7.24 -15.69 -0.68
CA PHE A 248 7.85 -14.65 -1.50
C PHE A 248 8.32 -13.45 -0.68
N LEU A 249 7.68 -13.18 0.45
CA LEU A 249 7.98 -12.07 1.37
C LEU A 249 8.71 -12.54 2.65
N ALA A 250 9.08 -13.83 2.73
CA ALA A 250 9.71 -14.39 3.92
C ALA A 250 11.02 -13.68 4.27
N GLY A 251 11.25 -13.41 5.54
CA GLY A 251 12.53 -12.98 6.11
C GLY A 251 12.61 -11.51 6.56
N GLY A 252 11.56 -10.71 6.39
CA GLY A 252 11.55 -9.32 6.90
C GLY A 252 11.21 -9.22 8.39
N THR A 253 11.79 -8.25 9.08
CA THR A 253 11.42 -7.92 10.49
C THR A 253 10.42 -6.78 10.49
N PRO A 254 9.28 -6.91 11.20
CA PRO A 254 8.35 -5.81 11.36
C PRO A 254 8.99 -4.61 12.06
N VAL A 255 8.77 -3.42 11.53
CA VAL A 255 9.19 -2.15 12.12
C VAL A 255 7.98 -1.25 12.36
N PRO A 256 8.04 -0.35 13.36
CA PRO A 256 6.97 0.59 13.61
C PRO A 256 6.78 1.57 12.44
N VAL A 257 5.54 1.93 12.16
CA VAL A 257 5.16 3.02 11.25
C VAL A 257 5.39 4.36 11.95
N ALA A 258 6.09 5.28 11.29
CA ALA A 258 6.28 6.61 11.82
C ALA A 258 5.09 7.52 11.51
N ALA A 259 4.60 8.25 12.50
CA ALA A 259 3.73 9.38 12.24
C ALA A 259 4.51 10.54 11.59
N ALA A 260 3.87 11.35 10.74
CA ALA A 260 4.52 12.45 10.02
C ALA A 260 5.30 13.40 10.97
N ARG A 261 4.78 13.66 12.18
CA ARG A 261 5.46 14.48 13.22
C ARG A 261 6.74 13.87 13.79
N GLN A 262 6.99 12.58 13.57
CA GLN A 262 8.19 11.87 14.02
C GLN A 262 9.32 11.88 12.99
N ILE A 263 9.01 12.30 11.76
CA ILE A 263 9.96 12.37 10.65
C ILE A 263 10.76 13.66 10.74
N SER A 264 12.06 13.59 10.54
CA SER A 264 12.94 14.74 10.59
C SER A 264 13.88 14.79 9.37
N THR A 265 14.41 15.95 9.05
CA THR A 265 15.52 16.09 8.10
C THR A 265 16.78 15.44 8.66
N GLY A 266 17.65 14.95 7.79
CA GLY A 266 18.90 14.29 8.15
C GLY A 266 19.03 12.87 7.61
N PRO A 267 19.93 12.06 8.20
CA PRO A 267 20.24 10.71 7.74
C PRO A 267 19.03 9.79 7.78
N ALA A 268 18.91 8.97 6.74
CA ALA A 268 17.93 7.90 6.59
C ALA A 268 18.53 6.80 5.68
N THR A 269 17.82 5.70 5.52
CA THR A 269 18.18 4.64 4.59
C THR A 269 16.99 4.28 3.69
N ILE A 270 17.28 3.67 2.55
CA ILE A 270 16.28 3.03 1.70
C ILE A 270 16.64 1.58 1.47
N LEU A 271 15.63 0.73 1.33
CA LEU A 271 15.82 -0.63 0.82
C LEU A 271 15.47 -0.64 -0.66
N SER A 272 16.32 -1.23 -1.49
CA SER A 272 16.07 -1.31 -2.92
C SER A 272 16.79 -2.49 -3.57
N THR A 273 16.15 -3.11 -4.56
CA THR A 273 16.76 -4.13 -5.42
C THR A 273 17.19 -3.47 -6.72
N VAL A 274 18.49 -3.28 -6.92
CA VAL A 274 19.04 -2.65 -8.14
C VAL A 274 19.88 -3.60 -8.99
N SER A 275 20.06 -4.84 -8.54
CA SER A 275 20.75 -5.90 -9.28
C SER A 275 20.30 -7.27 -8.78
N GLY A 276 20.05 -8.21 -9.68
CA GLY A 276 19.56 -9.54 -9.31
C GLY A 276 18.20 -9.51 -8.67
N SER A 277 18.02 -10.29 -7.60
CA SER A 277 16.81 -10.36 -6.79
C SER A 277 17.02 -9.90 -5.34
N ASP A 278 18.26 -9.56 -4.97
CA ASP A 278 18.61 -9.26 -3.59
C ASP A 278 18.37 -7.78 -3.27
N THR A 279 17.65 -7.54 -2.19
CA THR A 279 17.43 -6.19 -1.65
C THR A 279 18.64 -5.77 -0.80
N ALA A 280 19.12 -4.55 -1.02
CA ALA A 280 20.18 -3.95 -0.23
C ALA A 280 19.74 -2.64 0.42
N GLU A 281 20.38 -2.30 1.53
CA GLU A 281 20.18 -1.03 2.21
C GLU A 281 21.20 0.01 1.72
N TYR A 282 20.70 1.21 1.42
CA TYR A 282 21.48 2.34 0.93
C TYR A 282 21.22 3.59 1.75
N THR A 283 22.27 4.38 2.01
CA THR A 283 22.17 5.63 2.75
C THR A 283 21.61 6.75 1.88
N VAL A 284 20.71 7.52 2.49
CA VAL A 284 20.10 8.71 1.90
C VAL A 284 20.02 9.84 2.96
N GLU A 285 19.68 11.01 2.53
CA GLU A 285 19.37 12.13 3.40
C GLU A 285 17.99 12.69 3.08
N ILE A 286 17.16 12.87 4.09
CA ILE A 286 15.94 13.67 4.00
C ILE A 286 16.37 15.14 4.08
N VAL A 287 16.38 15.81 2.93
CA VAL A 287 16.88 17.19 2.81
C VAL A 287 15.82 18.19 3.27
N ARG A 288 14.55 17.90 2.97
CA ARG A 288 13.43 18.79 3.27
C ARG A 288 12.16 17.99 3.46
N LEU A 289 11.32 18.47 4.37
CA LEU A 289 9.96 17.99 4.57
C LEU A 289 8.98 19.03 4.02
N TYR A 290 7.94 18.59 3.35
CA TYR A 290 6.80 19.38 2.90
C TYR A 290 5.61 19.01 3.79
N GLY A 291 4.68 19.94 3.98
CA GLY A 291 3.51 19.74 4.83
C GLY A 291 2.57 18.65 4.29
N ALA A 292 1.60 18.27 5.12
CA ALA A 292 0.57 17.31 4.74
C ALA A 292 -0.33 17.78 3.57
N GLU A 293 -0.24 19.07 3.19
CA GLU A 293 -0.93 19.65 2.04
C GLU A 293 -0.45 19.09 0.70
N GLU A 294 0.79 18.53 0.67
CA GLU A 294 1.33 17.83 -0.49
C GLU A 294 1.00 16.34 -0.38
N PRO A 295 0.04 15.82 -1.14
CA PRO A 295 -0.48 14.47 -0.92
C PRO A 295 0.53 13.35 -1.22
N THR A 296 1.49 13.58 -2.14
CA THR A 296 2.39 12.52 -2.65
C THR A 296 3.88 12.89 -2.67
N ARG A 297 4.25 14.15 -2.36
CA ARG A 297 5.62 14.65 -2.39
C ARG A 297 6.01 15.29 -1.05
N ASN A 298 5.97 14.48 0.00
CA ASN A 298 6.15 14.96 1.37
C ASN A 298 7.60 15.16 1.78
N MET A 299 8.55 14.53 1.09
CA MET A 299 9.97 14.58 1.38
C MET A 299 10.79 14.86 0.12
N LEU A 300 11.83 15.68 0.26
CA LEU A 300 12.93 15.77 -0.71
C LEU A 300 14.08 14.92 -0.20
N LEU A 301 14.51 13.97 -1.00
CA LEU A 301 15.58 13.03 -0.69
C LEU A 301 16.83 13.35 -1.50
N ARG A 302 17.99 13.02 -0.95
CA ARG A 302 19.27 12.98 -1.64
C ARG A 302 19.95 11.64 -1.40
N ILE A 303 20.37 10.97 -2.47
CA ILE A 303 21.16 9.75 -2.38
C ILE A 303 22.57 10.12 -1.92
N THR A 304 23.06 9.46 -0.87
CA THR A 304 24.40 9.66 -0.31
C THR A 304 25.27 8.42 -0.42
N ASP A 305 24.69 7.25 -0.69
CA ASP A 305 25.40 5.99 -0.79
C ASP A 305 26.22 5.92 -2.08
N PRO A 306 27.55 5.80 -1.99
CA PRO A 306 28.43 5.74 -3.18
C PRO A 306 28.21 4.48 -4.03
N ARG A 307 27.77 3.37 -3.42
CA ARG A 307 27.47 2.12 -4.15
C ARG A 307 26.26 2.32 -5.05
N LEU A 308 25.19 2.94 -4.52
CA LEU A 308 23.99 3.23 -5.30
C LEU A 308 24.28 4.24 -6.40
N LEU A 309 24.97 5.34 -6.09
CA LEU A 309 25.38 6.34 -7.09
C LEU A 309 26.24 5.73 -8.20
N SER A 310 27.16 4.83 -7.85
CA SER A 310 27.97 4.12 -8.85
C SER A 310 27.13 3.18 -9.73
N ALA A 311 26.14 2.49 -9.15
CA ALA A 311 25.33 1.51 -9.87
C ALA A 311 24.28 2.18 -10.78
N THR A 312 23.56 3.19 -10.25
CA THR A 312 22.35 3.75 -10.88
C THR A 312 22.50 5.21 -11.32
N GLY A 313 23.50 5.94 -10.83
CA GLY A 313 23.65 7.39 -11.04
C GLY A 313 22.72 8.24 -10.17
N GLY A 314 21.83 7.61 -9.39
CA GLY A 314 20.83 8.23 -8.54
C GLY A 314 19.57 7.41 -8.44
N ILE A 315 18.41 8.07 -8.28
CA ILE A 315 17.10 7.42 -8.33
C ILE A 315 16.74 7.18 -9.81
N VAL A 316 16.36 5.94 -10.13
CA VAL A 316 15.96 5.53 -11.48
C VAL A 316 14.56 4.94 -11.49
N GLN A 317 13.90 4.89 -12.64
CA GLN A 317 12.60 4.23 -12.80
C GLN A 317 12.70 2.77 -12.37
N GLY A 318 11.69 2.30 -11.65
CA GLY A 318 11.67 1.01 -10.98
C GLY A 318 12.06 1.06 -9.49
N MET A 319 12.78 2.08 -9.03
CA MET A 319 13.05 2.30 -7.59
C MET A 319 11.88 2.95 -6.84
N SER A 320 10.85 3.43 -7.54
CA SER A 320 9.61 3.92 -6.91
C SER A 320 9.01 2.85 -6.02
N GLY A 321 8.70 3.18 -4.76
CA GLY A 321 8.28 2.25 -3.72
C GLY A 321 9.40 1.79 -2.78
N SER A 322 10.68 2.08 -3.05
CA SER A 322 11.75 1.78 -2.10
C SER A 322 11.43 2.36 -0.73
N PRO A 323 11.23 1.55 0.34
CA PRO A 323 10.87 2.05 1.66
C PRO A 323 11.98 2.90 2.25
N ILE A 324 11.61 3.99 2.90
CA ILE A 324 12.53 4.91 3.59
C ILE A 324 12.45 4.60 5.08
N LEU A 325 13.61 4.37 5.69
CA LEU A 325 13.75 4.06 7.10
C LEU A 325 14.52 5.17 7.82
N GLN A 326 14.03 5.58 8.98
CA GLN A 326 14.70 6.53 9.86
C GLN A 326 14.45 6.14 11.32
N ASN A 327 15.51 6.10 12.13
CA ASN A 327 15.44 5.79 13.56
C ASN A 327 14.68 4.46 13.87
N GLY A 328 14.90 3.42 13.03
CA GLY A 328 14.27 2.11 13.20
C GLY A 328 12.78 2.06 12.83
N ARG A 329 12.26 3.08 12.14
CA ARG A 329 10.86 3.18 11.71
C ARG A 329 10.78 3.31 10.20
N ILE A 330 9.70 2.79 9.60
CA ILE A 330 9.38 3.13 8.22
C ILE A 330 8.70 4.51 8.20
N VAL A 331 9.26 5.44 7.42
CA VAL A 331 8.81 6.84 7.34
C VAL A 331 8.13 7.16 6.02
N GLY A 332 8.34 6.35 4.98
CA GLY A 332 7.76 6.58 3.67
C GLY A 332 8.32 5.69 2.58
N ALA A 333 8.09 6.11 1.35
CA ALA A 333 8.61 5.47 0.15
C ALA A 333 9.15 6.49 -0.85
N VAL A 334 10.18 6.11 -1.60
CA VAL A 334 10.68 6.87 -2.76
C VAL A 334 9.60 6.89 -3.84
N THR A 335 9.35 8.05 -4.46
CA THR A 335 8.31 8.17 -5.50
C THR A 335 8.85 8.61 -6.85
N HIS A 336 9.41 9.82 -6.94
CA HIS A 336 9.80 10.43 -8.20
C HIS A 336 11.24 10.93 -8.15
N VAL A 337 11.95 10.81 -9.27
CA VAL A 337 13.27 11.39 -9.47
C VAL A 337 13.16 12.84 -9.96
N LEU A 338 14.13 13.66 -9.60
CA LEU A 338 14.27 14.99 -10.20
C LEU A 338 15.04 14.88 -11.53
N LEU A 339 14.39 15.19 -12.66
CA LEU A 339 14.99 15.06 -14.00
C LEU A 339 16.29 15.87 -14.15
N ASN A 340 16.38 17.03 -13.49
CA ASN A 340 17.57 17.87 -13.57
C ASN A 340 18.72 17.44 -12.64
N ASP A 341 18.44 16.56 -11.68
CA ASP A 341 19.40 16.03 -10.70
C ASP A 341 18.96 14.66 -10.20
N PRO A 342 19.33 13.56 -10.89
CA PRO A 342 18.91 12.20 -10.51
C PRO A 342 19.40 11.78 -9.12
N THR A 343 20.37 12.45 -8.54
CA THR A 343 20.81 12.17 -7.16
C THR A 343 19.77 12.58 -6.13
N ARG A 344 18.72 13.30 -6.54
CA ARG A 344 17.60 13.76 -5.72
C ARG A 344 16.27 13.25 -6.24
N GLY A 345 15.31 13.17 -5.33
CA GLY A 345 13.94 12.82 -5.67
C GLY A 345 12.97 13.08 -4.54
N TYR A 346 11.73 12.73 -4.76
CA TYR A 346 10.66 12.88 -3.79
C TYR A 346 10.34 11.55 -3.10
N GLY A 347 9.77 11.66 -1.92
CA GLY A 347 9.15 10.55 -1.18
C GLY A 347 7.80 10.95 -0.61
N ILE A 348 6.93 9.96 -0.49
CA ILE A 348 5.63 10.05 0.19
C ILE A 348 5.78 9.63 1.65
N PHE A 349 5.03 10.24 2.58
CA PHE A 349 4.93 9.73 3.95
C PHE A 349 4.21 8.39 3.98
N ILE A 350 4.65 7.50 4.86
CA ILE A 350 4.03 6.18 5.00
C ILE A 350 2.57 6.27 5.43
N GLU A 351 2.20 7.24 6.29
CA GLU A 351 0.81 7.47 6.69
C GLU A 351 -0.06 7.77 5.47
N ASN A 352 0.38 8.69 4.59
CA ASN A 352 -0.36 9.05 3.37
C ASN A 352 -0.53 7.85 2.42
N MET A 353 0.44 6.94 2.39
CA MET A 353 0.35 5.72 1.60
C MET A 353 -0.63 4.72 2.24
N LEU A 354 -0.56 4.54 3.55
CA LEU A 354 -1.45 3.63 4.30
C LEU A 354 -2.91 4.06 4.27
N ASP A 355 -3.18 5.37 4.29
CA ASP A 355 -4.54 5.93 4.22
C ASP A 355 -5.23 5.66 2.87
N ARG A 356 -4.45 5.33 1.82
CA ARG A 356 -4.95 5.03 0.47
C ARG A 356 -5.03 3.54 0.16
N ALA A 357 -4.64 2.71 1.09
CA ALA A 357 -4.66 1.25 0.92
C ALA A 357 -6.08 0.65 0.98
N GLY A 358 -7.08 1.41 1.45
CA GLY A 358 -8.49 0.98 1.57
C GLY A 358 -8.85 0.57 2.98
#